data_c04985d82575b64e5ac311ccb9e29e09
#
_entry.id   c04985d82575b64e5ac311ccb9e29e09
#
_cell.length_a   1.000
_cell.length_b   1.000
_cell.length_c   1.000
_cell.angle_alpha   90.00
_cell.angle_beta   90.00
_cell.angle_gamma   90.00
#
_symmetry.space_group_name_H-M   'P 1'
#
loop_
_entity.id
_entity.type
_entity.pdbx_description
1 polymer ?
#
loop_
_entity_poly.entity_id
_entity_poly.type
_entity_poly.pdbx_seq_one_letter_code
_entity_poly.pdbx_strand_id
1 'polypeptide(L)'
;MKMQAIHMWHRDAVIIGKAALVAQGMIPPGSRTRDFSAVHEVEAFSRTRGIKREGILVHRWRVPRRYATQYRDVPMAIPEASVLLLAVRGEWEWVCEALRQKLVTPRSCRSARSCLSWKFGRHRITAALADISFNPWSVPELWLSRALRAVGFTGWHSNTRVDTAEGAFTLDQAFDAERVGVEVDGRCVHGTPEGYEATMMRSASLDRHGWRMLHITPTMLRQRPRFVLEWLAQRIHKRHRPKVMMSDHELSRIMLGLTPT
;
A
#
# COMPACT_ATOMS: atom_id res chain seq x y z
N MET A 1 7.37 3.29 26.78
CA MET A 1 8.52 4.06 27.27
C MET A 1 8.99 5.17 26.33
N LYS A 2 9.52 4.89 25.09
CA LYS A 2 10.10 5.94 24.20
C LYS A 2 9.10 7.07 23.85
N MET A 3 7.85 6.78 23.54
CA MET A 3 6.83 7.80 23.23
C MET A 3 6.54 8.73 24.41
N GLN A 4 6.42 8.18 25.61
CA GLN A 4 6.23 8.97 26.83
C GLN A 4 7.47 9.84 27.12
N ALA A 5 8.69 9.30 26.96
CA ALA A 5 9.91 10.07 27.10
C ALA A 5 9.97 11.28 26.15
N ILE A 6 9.59 11.10 24.88
CA ILE A 6 9.48 12.21 23.92
C ILE A 6 8.49 13.26 24.42
N HIS A 7 7.32 12.85 24.88
CA HIS A 7 6.29 13.77 25.38
C HIS A 7 6.72 14.51 26.67
N MET A 8 7.48 13.85 27.53
CA MET A 8 8.05 14.51 28.72
C MET A 8 9.08 15.57 28.36
N TRP A 9 9.92 15.33 27.35
CA TRP A 9 10.95 16.28 26.91
C TRP A 9 10.41 17.39 26.00
N HIS A 10 9.37 17.08 25.23
CA HIS A 10 8.72 17.96 24.27
C HIS A 10 7.21 17.83 24.37
N ARG A 11 6.60 18.60 25.24
CA ARG A 11 5.14 18.56 25.48
C ARG A 11 4.30 18.88 24.22
N ASP A 12 4.91 19.59 23.25
CA ASP A 12 4.28 19.90 21.97
C ASP A 12 4.55 18.85 20.88
N ALA A 13 5.32 17.81 21.20
CA ALA A 13 5.65 16.77 20.24
C ALA A 13 4.42 15.92 19.90
N VAL A 14 4.27 15.65 18.61
CA VAL A 14 3.23 14.77 18.04
C VAL A 14 3.93 13.57 17.43
N ILE A 15 3.70 12.38 17.99
CA ILE A 15 4.23 11.11 17.47
C ILE A 15 3.63 10.85 16.11
N ILE A 16 4.44 10.38 15.16
CA ILE A 16 4.02 10.12 13.77
C ILE A 16 4.72 8.86 13.22
N GLY A 17 4.28 8.38 12.07
CA GLY A 17 4.88 7.23 11.38
C GLY A 17 4.52 5.90 12.03
N LYS A 18 5.45 4.94 11.99
CA LYS A 18 5.22 3.54 12.39
C LYS A 18 4.70 3.41 13.83
N ALA A 19 5.32 4.10 14.78
CA ALA A 19 4.91 4.07 16.18
C ALA A 19 3.47 4.55 16.39
N ALA A 20 3.07 5.62 15.70
CA ALA A 20 1.70 6.13 15.76
C ALA A 20 0.68 5.14 15.18
N LEU A 21 1.01 4.47 14.07
CA LEU A 21 0.13 3.47 13.47
C LEU A 21 -0.08 2.26 14.39
N VAL A 22 1.00 1.71 14.95
CA VAL A 22 0.91 0.58 15.90
C VAL A 22 0.13 0.98 17.16
N ALA A 23 0.40 2.16 17.73
CA ALA A 23 -0.37 2.67 18.88
C ALA A 23 -1.88 2.74 18.59
N GLN A 24 -2.26 3.11 17.37
CA GLN A 24 -3.65 3.25 16.94
C GLN A 24 -4.29 1.96 16.40
N GLY A 25 -3.65 0.81 16.56
CA GLY A 25 -4.27 -0.49 16.32
C GLY A 25 -3.66 -1.32 15.20
N MET A 26 -2.72 -0.79 14.44
CA MET A 26 -2.10 -1.52 13.34
C MET A 26 -1.24 -2.68 13.84
N ILE A 27 -1.39 -3.84 13.21
CA ILE A 27 -0.45 -4.95 13.30
C ILE A 27 0.67 -4.68 12.30
N PRO A 28 1.96 -4.66 12.72
CA PRO A 28 3.07 -4.38 11.81
C PRO A 28 3.18 -5.38 10.66
N PRO A 29 3.73 -4.98 9.50
CA PRO A 29 3.99 -5.90 8.40
C PRO A 29 4.84 -7.10 8.86
N GLY A 30 4.44 -8.31 8.45
CA GLY A 30 5.11 -9.55 8.82
C GLY A 30 4.90 -10.03 10.27
N SER A 31 4.17 -9.27 11.09
CA SER A 31 3.80 -9.67 12.46
C SER A 31 2.41 -10.34 12.50
N ARG A 32 2.18 -11.13 13.54
CA ARG A 32 0.86 -11.71 13.86
C ARG A 32 0.16 -10.96 15.00
N THR A 33 0.89 -10.14 15.72
CA THR A 33 0.41 -9.43 16.91
C THR A 33 0.69 -7.93 16.81
N ARG A 34 -0.12 -7.16 17.52
CA ARG A 34 0.08 -5.73 17.68
C ARG A 34 1.18 -5.47 18.72
N ASP A 35 2.41 -5.39 18.25
CA ASP A 35 3.57 -5.10 19.10
C ASP A 35 4.46 -4.01 18.47
N PHE A 36 5.42 -3.53 19.25
CA PHE A 36 6.35 -2.49 18.82
C PHE A 36 7.71 -3.05 18.39
N SER A 37 7.89 -4.35 18.28
CA SER A 37 9.16 -4.97 17.91
C SER A 37 9.67 -4.53 16.54
N ALA A 38 8.75 -4.33 15.59
CA ALA A 38 9.06 -3.81 14.26
C ALA A 38 9.30 -2.29 14.21
N VAL A 39 9.15 -1.58 15.34
CA VAL A 39 9.34 -0.13 15.43
C VAL A 39 10.68 0.18 16.10
N HIS A 40 11.74 0.20 15.33
CA HIS A 40 13.09 0.46 15.84
C HIS A 40 13.28 1.91 16.29
N GLU A 41 12.64 2.86 15.60
CA GLU A 41 12.72 4.29 15.88
C GLU A 41 11.32 4.90 16.07
N VAL A 42 11.15 5.66 17.14
CA VAL A 42 9.94 6.45 17.37
C VAL A 42 10.16 7.85 16.81
N GLU A 43 9.30 8.23 15.88
CA GLU A 43 9.37 9.52 15.19
C GLU A 43 8.31 10.48 15.71
N ALA A 44 8.68 11.74 15.84
CA ALA A 44 7.79 12.81 16.25
C ALA A 44 8.08 14.12 15.51
N PHE A 45 7.09 15.00 15.48
CA PHE A 45 7.23 16.40 15.08
C PHE A 45 7.03 17.32 16.29
N SER A 46 7.93 18.29 16.46
CA SER A 46 7.84 19.34 17.47
C SER A 46 8.07 20.71 16.83
N ARG A 47 7.42 21.74 17.37
CA ARG A 47 7.61 23.13 16.90
C ARG A 47 8.93 23.75 17.33
N THR A 48 9.50 23.25 18.43
CA THR A 48 10.62 23.89 19.10
C THR A 48 11.95 23.47 18.52
N ARG A 49 12.35 22.21 18.64
CA ARG A 49 13.64 21.72 18.16
C ARG A 49 13.57 20.27 17.67
N GLY A 50 14.52 19.90 16.81
CA GLY A 50 14.75 18.52 16.42
C GLY A 50 15.71 17.83 17.41
N ILE A 51 15.55 16.52 17.56
CA ILE A 51 16.47 15.65 18.31
C ILE A 51 16.67 14.38 17.52
N LYS A 52 17.91 13.92 17.46
CA LYS A 52 18.25 12.57 16.97
C LYS A 52 19.03 11.86 18.06
N ARG A 53 18.47 10.77 18.58
CA ARG A 53 19.09 9.85 19.55
C ARG A 53 18.74 8.43 19.14
N GLU A 54 19.39 7.44 19.73
CA GLU A 54 19.11 6.04 19.45
C GLU A 54 17.62 5.71 19.67
N GLY A 55 16.99 5.28 18.60
CA GLY A 55 15.57 4.92 18.57
C GLY A 55 14.58 6.07 18.78
N ILE A 56 15.03 7.34 18.67
CA ILE A 56 14.19 8.54 18.79
C ILE A 56 14.61 9.56 17.73
N LEU A 57 13.64 9.99 16.91
CA LEU A 57 13.83 11.03 15.91
C LEU A 57 12.74 12.10 16.03
N VAL A 58 13.10 13.27 16.51
CA VAL A 58 12.18 14.42 16.56
C VAL A 58 12.58 15.43 15.51
N HIS A 59 11.68 15.70 14.59
CA HIS A 59 11.89 16.74 13.57
C HIS A 59 11.29 18.07 14.02
N ARG A 60 11.93 19.17 13.68
CA ARG A 60 11.33 20.50 13.85
C ARG A 60 10.25 20.71 12.79
N TRP A 61 9.00 20.48 13.18
CA TRP A 61 7.84 20.63 12.32
C TRP A 61 6.54 20.75 13.13
N ARG A 62 5.52 21.39 12.56
CA ARG A 62 4.20 21.52 13.19
C ARG A 62 3.17 20.63 12.49
N VAL A 63 2.57 19.72 13.23
CA VAL A 63 1.35 19.03 12.81
C VAL A 63 0.16 19.93 13.13
N PRO A 64 -0.69 20.32 12.16
CA PRO A 64 -1.90 21.07 12.47
C PRO A 64 -2.80 20.27 13.42
N ARG A 65 -3.43 20.94 14.38
CA ARG A 65 -4.26 20.28 15.43
C ARG A 65 -5.31 19.31 14.86
N ARG A 66 -5.93 19.65 13.72
CA ARG A 66 -6.91 18.79 13.06
C ARG A 66 -6.38 17.42 12.58
N TYR A 67 -5.07 17.26 12.52
CA TYR A 67 -4.39 16.02 12.14
C TYR A 67 -3.65 15.37 13.32
N ALA A 68 -3.98 15.79 14.53
CA ALA A 68 -3.48 15.21 15.76
C ALA A 68 -4.63 14.62 16.57
N THR A 69 -4.38 13.51 17.21
CA THR A 69 -5.23 12.81 18.16
C THR A 69 -4.44 12.51 19.43
N GLN A 70 -5.01 11.80 20.38
CA GLN A 70 -4.32 11.38 21.59
C GLN A 70 -4.42 9.86 21.77
N TYR A 71 -3.35 9.28 22.28
CA TYR A 71 -3.32 7.91 22.74
C TYR A 71 -2.63 7.86 24.12
N ARG A 72 -3.39 7.50 25.18
CA ARG A 72 -2.88 7.49 26.57
C ARG A 72 -2.14 8.79 26.91
N ASP A 73 -2.79 9.92 26.68
CA ASP A 73 -2.30 11.29 26.91
C ASP A 73 -1.08 11.73 26.09
N VAL A 74 -0.60 10.88 25.16
CA VAL A 74 0.46 11.24 24.23
C VAL A 74 -0.13 11.73 22.91
N PRO A 75 0.20 12.96 22.47
CA PRO A 75 -0.27 13.46 21.17
C PRO A 75 0.29 12.64 20.02
N MET A 76 -0.57 12.24 19.09
CA MET A 76 -0.21 11.47 17.89
C MET A 76 -0.83 12.08 16.66
N ALA A 77 -0.14 11.91 15.53
CA ALA A 77 -0.74 12.19 14.23
C ALA A 77 -1.82 11.15 13.92
N ILE A 78 -2.89 11.57 13.24
CA ILE A 78 -3.90 10.64 12.73
C ILE A 78 -3.25 9.61 11.80
N PRO A 79 -3.85 8.41 11.63
CA PRO A 79 -3.27 7.34 10.79
C PRO A 79 -2.93 7.81 9.37
N GLU A 80 -3.80 8.60 8.76
CA GLU A 80 -3.62 9.12 7.40
C GLU A 80 -2.35 9.97 7.26
N ALA A 81 -2.03 10.79 8.26
CA ALA A 81 -0.82 11.62 8.23
C ALA A 81 0.43 10.75 8.32
N SER A 82 0.40 9.69 9.14
CA SER A 82 1.49 8.72 9.26
C SER A 82 1.65 7.92 7.97
N VAL A 83 0.56 7.45 7.36
CA VAL A 83 0.57 6.73 6.08
C VAL A 83 1.12 7.61 4.96
N LEU A 84 0.71 8.89 4.85
CA LEU A 84 1.25 9.82 3.86
C LEU A 84 2.74 10.08 4.04
N LEU A 85 3.22 10.17 5.29
CA LEU A 85 4.64 10.29 5.59
C LEU A 85 5.43 9.08 5.07
N LEU A 86 4.97 7.88 5.38
CA LEU A 86 5.60 6.63 4.98
C LEU A 86 5.56 6.45 3.45
N ALA A 87 4.44 6.76 2.80
CA ALA A 87 4.30 6.70 1.35
C ALA A 87 5.29 7.63 0.63
N VAL A 88 5.44 8.87 1.09
CA VAL A 88 6.41 9.83 0.53
C VAL A 88 7.86 9.36 0.71
N ARG A 89 8.14 8.53 1.70
CA ARG A 89 9.46 7.92 1.95
C ARG A 89 9.67 6.60 1.21
N GLY A 90 8.64 6.06 0.58
CA GLY A 90 8.72 4.78 -0.12
C GLY A 90 8.56 3.56 0.81
N GLU A 91 8.11 3.75 2.04
CA GLU A 91 7.90 2.68 3.03
C GLU A 91 6.54 1.97 2.78
N TRP A 92 6.38 1.44 1.58
CA TRP A 92 5.09 0.94 1.06
C TRP A 92 4.57 -0.30 1.78
N GLU A 93 5.40 -1.12 2.40
CA GLU A 93 4.94 -2.27 3.19
C GLU A 93 3.98 -1.83 4.31
N TRP A 94 4.34 -0.75 5.02
CA TRP A 94 3.50 -0.18 6.07
C TRP A 94 2.23 0.49 5.53
N VAL A 95 2.34 1.13 4.38
CA VAL A 95 1.19 1.78 3.71
C VAL A 95 0.17 0.74 3.26
N CYS A 96 0.62 -0.30 2.56
CA CYS A 96 -0.23 -1.39 2.09
C CYS A 96 -0.90 -2.11 3.26
N GLU A 97 -0.17 -2.36 4.33
CA GLU A 97 -0.70 -3.02 5.52
C GLU A 97 -1.77 -2.16 6.22
N ALA A 98 -1.57 -0.84 6.32
CA ALA A 98 -2.57 0.07 6.87
C ALA A 98 -3.87 0.11 6.03
N LEU A 99 -3.75 0.01 4.71
CA LEU A 99 -4.89 -0.10 3.79
C LEU A 99 -5.59 -1.46 3.94
N ARG A 100 -4.83 -2.56 3.96
CA ARG A 100 -5.34 -3.93 4.12
C ARG A 100 -6.12 -4.11 5.42
N GLN A 101 -5.60 -3.59 6.53
CA GLN A 101 -6.26 -3.59 7.84
C GLN A 101 -7.39 -2.56 7.96
N LYS A 102 -7.65 -1.78 6.90
CA LYS A 102 -8.67 -0.71 6.89
C LYS A 102 -8.49 0.34 7.99
N LEU A 103 -7.26 0.51 8.48
CA LEU A 103 -6.91 1.59 9.40
C LEU A 103 -7.05 2.96 8.71
N VAL A 104 -6.79 2.99 7.42
CA VAL A 104 -7.02 4.12 6.52
C VAL A 104 -7.70 3.65 5.24
N THR A 105 -8.27 4.60 4.50
CA THR A 105 -8.81 4.37 3.16
C THR A 105 -8.20 5.36 2.16
N PRO A 106 -8.22 5.09 0.84
CA PRO A 106 -7.80 6.08 -0.15
C PRO A 106 -8.50 7.42 0.00
N ARG A 107 -9.79 7.41 0.35
CA ARG A 107 -10.60 8.61 0.58
C ARG A 107 -10.13 9.39 1.80
N SER A 108 -9.91 8.74 2.94
CA SER A 108 -9.45 9.40 4.16
C SER A 108 -8.04 9.96 4.00
N CYS A 109 -7.13 9.24 3.34
CA CYS A 109 -5.80 9.75 3.00
C CYS A 109 -5.86 11.00 2.11
N ARG A 110 -6.75 11.03 1.13
CA ARG A 110 -6.96 12.21 0.27
C ARG A 110 -7.43 13.42 1.07
N SER A 111 -8.30 13.23 2.04
CA SER A 111 -8.76 14.30 2.94
C SER A 111 -7.63 14.88 3.80
N ALA A 112 -6.61 14.08 4.12
CA ALA A 112 -5.45 14.50 4.89
C ALA A 112 -4.31 15.11 4.04
N ARG A 113 -4.48 15.28 2.72
CA ARG A 113 -3.43 15.72 1.77
C ARG A 113 -2.64 16.96 2.20
N SER A 114 -3.27 17.91 2.88
CA SER A 114 -2.63 19.15 3.31
C SER A 114 -1.80 19.02 4.59
N CYS A 115 -1.82 17.87 5.27
CA CYS A 115 -1.08 17.67 6.52
C CYS A 115 0.42 17.84 6.36
N LEU A 116 0.99 17.28 5.29
CA LEU A 116 2.43 17.22 5.05
C LEU A 116 2.90 17.96 3.80
N SER A 117 2.00 18.61 3.05
CA SER A 117 2.31 19.24 1.77
C SER A 117 3.36 20.36 1.87
N TRP A 118 3.41 21.08 2.99
CA TRP A 118 4.41 22.11 3.28
C TRP A 118 5.83 21.54 3.44
N LYS A 119 5.95 20.32 4.00
CA LYS A 119 7.25 19.69 4.25
C LYS A 119 7.81 18.99 3.02
N PHE A 120 6.98 18.28 2.29
CA PHE A 120 7.41 17.39 1.22
C PHE A 120 7.09 17.91 -0.19
N GLY A 121 6.39 19.05 -0.29
CA GLY A 121 5.90 19.58 -1.56
C GLY A 121 4.61 18.89 -2.03
N ARG A 122 3.78 19.63 -2.74
CA ARG A 122 2.48 19.14 -3.23
C ARG A 122 2.61 17.97 -4.19
N HIS A 123 3.62 18.01 -5.07
CA HIS A 123 3.83 16.97 -6.09
C HIS A 123 4.10 15.58 -5.47
N ARG A 124 4.94 15.50 -4.43
CA ARG A 124 5.24 14.23 -3.76
C ARG A 124 4.02 13.64 -3.04
N ILE A 125 3.24 14.49 -2.38
CA ILE A 125 1.98 14.07 -1.76
C ILE A 125 0.97 13.63 -2.83
N THR A 126 0.88 14.34 -3.96
CA THR A 126 -0.03 13.96 -5.06
C THR A 126 0.38 12.62 -5.67
N ALA A 127 1.68 12.37 -5.88
CA ALA A 127 2.18 11.09 -6.37
C ALA A 127 1.87 9.94 -5.39
N ALA A 128 2.13 10.14 -4.08
CA ALA A 128 1.79 9.16 -3.06
C ALA A 128 0.28 8.85 -3.02
N LEU A 129 -0.57 9.88 -3.10
CA LEU A 129 -2.03 9.72 -3.14
C LEU A 129 -2.51 9.02 -4.42
N ALA A 130 -1.84 9.23 -5.55
CA ALA A 130 -2.15 8.51 -6.77
C ALA A 130 -1.89 7.00 -6.62
N ASP A 131 -0.81 6.62 -5.97
CA ASP A 131 -0.52 5.21 -5.66
C ASP A 131 -1.48 4.63 -4.59
N ILE A 132 -1.74 5.38 -3.52
CA ILE A 132 -2.73 4.99 -2.50
C ILE A 132 -4.13 4.81 -3.10
N SER A 133 -4.48 5.57 -4.16
CA SER A 133 -5.81 5.48 -4.80
C SER A 133 -6.11 4.12 -5.41
N PHE A 134 -5.09 3.31 -5.70
CA PHE A 134 -5.26 1.92 -6.14
C PHE A 134 -5.64 0.98 -4.99
N ASN A 135 -5.56 1.44 -3.74
CA ASN A 135 -5.84 0.63 -2.55
C ASN A 135 -5.03 -0.68 -2.49
N PRO A 136 -3.71 -0.67 -2.73
CA PRO A 136 -2.92 -1.89 -2.75
C PRO A 136 -2.80 -2.48 -1.33
N TRP A 137 -2.94 -3.80 -1.20
CA TRP A 137 -2.78 -4.51 0.08
C TRP A 137 -1.40 -5.15 0.22
N SER A 138 -0.62 -5.14 -0.86
CA SER A 138 0.79 -5.56 -0.88
C SER A 138 1.63 -4.69 -1.81
N VAL A 139 2.93 -4.71 -1.61
CA VAL A 139 3.87 -3.98 -2.49
C VAL A 139 3.86 -4.52 -3.92
N PRO A 140 3.79 -5.84 -4.18
CA PRO A 140 3.65 -6.36 -5.55
C PRO A 140 2.35 -5.94 -6.25
N GLU A 141 1.22 -5.85 -5.54
CA GLU A 141 -0.01 -5.29 -6.10
C GLU A 141 0.16 -3.81 -6.51
N LEU A 142 0.89 -3.02 -5.70
CA LEU A 142 1.24 -1.64 -6.07
C LEU A 142 2.10 -1.60 -7.34
N TRP A 143 3.07 -2.52 -7.49
CA TRP A 143 3.88 -2.59 -8.71
C TRP A 143 3.03 -2.86 -9.93
N LEU A 144 2.12 -3.83 -9.86
CA LEU A 144 1.18 -4.13 -10.95
C LEU A 144 0.31 -2.91 -11.28
N SER A 145 -0.26 -2.25 -10.26
CA SER A 145 -1.08 -1.05 -10.44
C SER A 145 -0.33 0.08 -11.13
N ARG A 146 0.95 0.31 -10.76
CA ARG A 146 1.81 1.29 -11.41
C ARG A 146 2.09 0.93 -12.87
N ALA A 147 2.35 -0.35 -13.16
CA ALA A 147 2.58 -0.83 -14.52
C ALA A 147 1.32 -0.67 -15.40
N LEU A 148 0.14 -1.07 -14.91
CA LEU A 148 -1.13 -0.90 -15.59
C LEU A 148 -1.40 0.58 -15.93
N ARG A 149 -1.21 1.47 -14.97
CA ARG A 149 -1.38 2.91 -15.15
C ARG A 149 -0.40 3.49 -16.16
N ALA A 150 0.89 3.12 -16.07
CA ALA A 150 1.94 3.67 -16.91
C ALA A 150 1.73 3.32 -18.39
N VAL A 151 1.24 2.12 -18.66
CA VAL A 151 0.91 1.67 -20.02
C VAL A 151 -0.45 2.21 -20.48
N GLY A 152 -1.30 2.66 -19.56
CA GLY A 152 -2.61 3.28 -19.87
C GLY A 152 -3.78 2.29 -19.91
N PHE A 153 -3.71 1.16 -19.19
CA PHE A 153 -4.88 0.33 -18.97
C PHE A 153 -5.95 1.08 -18.20
N THR A 154 -7.21 0.87 -18.55
CA THR A 154 -8.38 1.47 -17.87
C THR A 154 -9.43 0.40 -17.59
N GLY A 155 -10.42 0.70 -16.74
CA GLY A 155 -11.53 -0.20 -16.45
C GLY A 155 -11.19 -1.35 -15.50
N TRP A 156 -10.10 -1.26 -14.77
CA TRP A 156 -9.71 -2.23 -13.75
C TRP A 156 -9.89 -1.66 -12.33
N HIS A 157 -10.08 -2.57 -11.38
CA HIS A 157 -10.20 -2.26 -9.95
C HIS A 157 -9.29 -3.19 -9.14
N SER A 158 -8.76 -2.69 -8.04
CA SER A 158 -7.99 -3.51 -7.08
C SER A 158 -8.90 -4.06 -5.99
N ASN A 159 -8.51 -5.22 -5.45
CA ASN A 159 -9.18 -5.86 -4.32
C ASN A 159 -10.68 -6.02 -4.56
N THR A 160 -11.03 -6.46 -5.77
CA THR A 160 -12.41 -6.64 -6.20
C THR A 160 -13.00 -7.89 -5.58
N ARG A 161 -14.13 -7.74 -4.90
CA ARG A 161 -14.89 -8.88 -4.38
C ARG A 161 -15.72 -9.51 -5.52
N VAL A 162 -15.56 -10.82 -5.68
CA VAL A 162 -16.35 -11.64 -6.59
C VAL A 162 -17.12 -12.67 -5.78
N ASP A 163 -18.43 -12.63 -5.83
CA ASP A 163 -19.31 -13.61 -5.20
C ASP A 163 -19.56 -14.75 -6.18
N THR A 164 -19.37 -16.00 -5.70
CA THR A 164 -19.60 -17.24 -6.43
C THR A 164 -20.52 -18.15 -5.62
N ALA A 165 -20.97 -19.26 -6.22
CA ALA A 165 -21.77 -20.24 -5.49
C ALA A 165 -21.01 -20.89 -4.34
N GLU A 166 -19.69 -21.00 -4.46
CA GLU A 166 -18.81 -21.62 -3.47
C GLU A 166 -18.30 -20.63 -2.42
N GLY A 167 -18.55 -19.32 -2.58
CA GLY A 167 -18.15 -18.29 -1.63
C GLY A 167 -17.74 -16.98 -2.29
N ALA A 168 -17.24 -16.06 -1.48
CA ALA A 168 -16.75 -14.77 -1.94
C ALA A 168 -15.22 -14.76 -1.98
N PHE A 169 -14.66 -14.35 -3.11
CA PHE A 169 -13.23 -14.20 -3.31
C PHE A 169 -12.86 -12.74 -3.56
N THR A 170 -11.67 -12.34 -3.15
CA THR A 170 -11.13 -11.00 -3.47
C THR A 170 -10.01 -11.16 -4.47
N LEU A 171 -10.09 -10.48 -5.62
CA LEU A 171 -9.07 -10.48 -6.67
C LEU A 171 -8.17 -9.25 -6.52
N ASP A 172 -6.85 -9.44 -6.61
CA ASP A 172 -5.89 -8.33 -6.46
C ASP A 172 -6.11 -7.24 -7.51
N GLN A 173 -6.30 -7.65 -8.78
CA GLN A 173 -6.68 -6.78 -9.88
C GLN A 173 -7.74 -7.46 -10.73
N ALA A 174 -8.83 -6.75 -11.05
CA ALA A 174 -9.95 -7.27 -11.84
C ALA A 174 -10.37 -6.29 -12.92
N PHE A 175 -10.63 -6.81 -14.11
CA PHE A 175 -11.34 -6.16 -15.20
C PHE A 175 -12.73 -6.80 -15.27
N ASP A 176 -13.66 -6.20 -14.55
CA ASP A 176 -15.00 -6.79 -14.30
C ASP A 176 -15.79 -7.02 -15.59
N ALA A 177 -15.71 -6.08 -16.52
CA ALA A 177 -16.42 -6.17 -17.79
C ALA A 177 -15.98 -7.36 -18.67
N GLU A 178 -14.71 -7.71 -18.60
CA GLU A 178 -14.11 -8.82 -19.35
C GLU A 178 -14.02 -10.11 -18.53
N ARG A 179 -14.29 -10.03 -17.23
CA ARG A 179 -14.06 -11.11 -16.24
C ARG A 179 -12.63 -11.65 -16.33
N VAL A 180 -11.68 -10.75 -16.31
CA VAL A 180 -10.25 -11.06 -16.29
C VAL A 180 -9.65 -10.58 -14.99
N GLY A 181 -8.96 -11.48 -14.27
CA GLY A 181 -8.30 -11.18 -13.01
C GLY A 181 -6.82 -11.49 -13.02
N VAL A 182 -6.07 -10.78 -12.20
CA VAL A 182 -4.65 -11.09 -11.89
C VAL A 182 -4.50 -11.22 -10.40
N GLU A 183 -3.81 -12.26 -9.97
CA GLU A 183 -3.40 -12.49 -8.58
C GLU A 183 -1.88 -12.52 -8.48
N VAL A 184 -1.35 -11.80 -7.50
CA VAL A 184 0.08 -11.76 -7.23
C VAL A 184 0.39 -12.64 -6.05
N ASP A 185 0.64 -13.91 -6.33
CA ASP A 185 0.82 -14.95 -5.33
C ASP A 185 2.17 -14.84 -4.63
N GLY A 186 2.14 -14.57 -3.32
CA GLY A 186 3.31 -14.66 -2.44
C GLY A 186 3.69 -16.11 -2.14
N ARG A 187 4.96 -16.35 -1.84
CA ARG A 187 5.49 -17.70 -1.55
C ARG A 187 4.81 -18.45 -0.39
N CYS A 188 4.01 -17.77 0.44
CA CYS A 188 3.43 -18.35 1.64
C CYS A 188 2.14 -19.14 1.43
N VAL A 189 1.51 -19.09 0.24
CA VAL A 189 0.19 -19.71 0.03
C VAL A 189 0.27 -21.20 -0.26
N HIS A 190 1.41 -21.72 -0.70
CA HIS A 190 1.56 -23.10 -1.15
C HIS A 190 2.35 -24.02 -0.19
N GLY A 191 2.51 -23.61 1.08
CA GLY A 191 3.33 -24.36 2.05
C GLY A 191 2.66 -25.61 2.64
N THR A 192 1.34 -25.77 2.47
CA THR A 192 0.59 -26.92 3.00
C THR A 192 -0.32 -27.52 1.93
N PRO A 193 -0.61 -28.84 1.99
CA PRO A 193 -1.56 -29.51 1.08
C PRO A 193 -2.93 -28.82 1.06
N GLU A 194 -3.44 -28.43 2.23
CA GLU A 194 -4.74 -27.76 2.39
C GLU A 194 -4.76 -26.38 1.72
N GLY A 195 -3.66 -25.61 1.81
CA GLY A 195 -3.52 -24.33 1.14
C GLY A 195 -3.49 -24.46 -0.39
N TYR A 196 -2.87 -25.51 -0.90
CA TYR A 196 -2.88 -25.83 -2.32
C TYR A 196 -4.29 -26.20 -2.82
N GLU A 197 -4.99 -27.10 -2.09
CA GLU A 197 -6.36 -27.51 -2.42
C GLU A 197 -7.32 -26.31 -2.42
N ALA A 198 -7.24 -25.45 -1.40
CA ALA A 198 -8.04 -24.23 -1.33
C ALA A 198 -7.80 -23.30 -2.54
N THR A 199 -6.55 -23.18 -3.00
CA THR A 199 -6.20 -22.41 -4.21
C THR A 199 -6.80 -23.02 -5.47
N MET A 200 -6.75 -24.36 -5.60
CA MET A 200 -7.36 -25.04 -6.75
C MET A 200 -8.88 -24.89 -6.78
N MET A 201 -9.54 -25.07 -5.63
CA MET A 201 -10.99 -24.86 -5.51
C MET A 201 -11.40 -23.44 -5.83
N ARG A 202 -10.65 -22.45 -5.35
CA ARG A 202 -10.85 -21.02 -5.68
C ARG A 202 -10.75 -20.78 -7.19
N SER A 203 -9.69 -21.30 -7.83
CA SER A 203 -9.47 -21.13 -9.27
C SER A 203 -10.59 -21.79 -10.08
N ALA A 204 -11.00 -23.01 -9.72
CA ALA A 204 -12.10 -23.71 -10.37
C ALA A 204 -13.45 -22.98 -10.20
N SER A 205 -13.72 -22.43 -9.02
CA SER A 205 -14.92 -21.64 -8.75
C SER A 205 -14.96 -20.38 -9.61
N LEU A 206 -13.87 -19.64 -9.70
CA LEU A 206 -13.78 -18.44 -10.53
C LEU A 206 -13.94 -18.76 -12.02
N ASP A 207 -13.32 -19.85 -12.51
CA ASP A 207 -13.44 -20.30 -13.89
C ASP A 207 -14.90 -20.67 -14.25
N ARG A 208 -15.61 -21.42 -13.39
CA ARG A 208 -17.05 -21.72 -13.54
C ARG A 208 -17.93 -20.47 -13.66
N HIS A 209 -17.50 -19.36 -13.03
CA HIS A 209 -18.19 -18.07 -13.12
C HIS A 209 -17.66 -17.20 -14.26
N GLY A 210 -16.86 -17.78 -15.16
CA GLY A 210 -16.37 -17.17 -16.39
C GLY A 210 -15.18 -16.22 -16.19
N TRP A 211 -14.52 -16.25 -15.04
CA TRP A 211 -13.31 -15.48 -14.79
C TRP A 211 -12.08 -16.17 -15.38
N ARG A 212 -11.27 -15.41 -16.11
CA ARG A 212 -9.96 -15.86 -16.61
C ARG A 212 -8.89 -15.29 -15.71
N MET A 213 -8.26 -16.15 -14.93
CA MET A 213 -7.27 -15.74 -13.95
C MET A 213 -5.84 -15.87 -14.48
N LEU A 214 -5.00 -14.90 -14.16
CA LEU A 214 -3.56 -14.96 -14.30
C LEU A 214 -2.93 -14.93 -12.91
N HIS A 215 -2.31 -16.03 -12.53
CA HIS A 215 -1.50 -16.11 -11.31
C HIS A 215 -0.06 -15.78 -11.63
N ILE A 216 0.51 -14.79 -10.93
CA ILE A 216 1.89 -14.34 -11.11
C ILE A 216 2.61 -14.28 -9.78
N THR A 217 3.91 -14.50 -9.79
CA THR A 217 4.73 -14.24 -8.60
C THR A 217 5.31 -12.83 -8.64
N PRO A 218 5.69 -12.24 -7.49
CA PRO A 218 6.42 -10.97 -7.46
C PRO A 218 7.70 -10.99 -8.32
N THR A 219 8.35 -12.16 -8.40
CA THR A 219 9.54 -12.35 -9.24
C THR A 219 9.20 -12.28 -10.73
N MET A 220 8.13 -12.96 -11.17
CA MET A 220 7.67 -12.88 -12.56
C MET A 220 7.30 -11.43 -12.94
N LEU A 221 6.53 -10.76 -12.08
CA LEU A 221 6.15 -9.38 -12.30
C LEU A 221 7.37 -8.46 -12.44
N ARG A 222 8.39 -8.65 -11.61
CA ARG A 222 9.59 -7.83 -11.62
C ARG A 222 10.54 -8.12 -12.80
N GLN A 223 10.65 -9.38 -13.22
CA GLN A 223 11.57 -9.78 -14.29
C GLN A 223 10.95 -9.72 -15.68
N ARG A 224 9.63 -9.93 -15.79
CA ARG A 224 8.89 -10.01 -17.06
C ARG A 224 7.57 -9.26 -17.02
N PRO A 225 7.54 -7.98 -16.62
CA PRO A 225 6.30 -7.20 -16.51
C PRO A 225 5.58 -7.10 -17.86
N ARG A 226 6.33 -7.01 -18.97
CA ARG A 226 5.77 -6.95 -20.29
C ARG A 226 4.95 -8.19 -20.64
N PHE A 227 5.41 -9.39 -20.28
CA PHE A 227 4.63 -10.62 -20.46
C PHE A 227 3.25 -10.55 -19.81
N VAL A 228 3.19 -10.07 -18.56
CA VAL A 228 1.95 -9.90 -17.81
C VAL A 228 1.01 -8.92 -18.52
N LEU A 229 1.53 -7.76 -18.93
CA LEU A 229 0.75 -6.73 -19.60
C LEU A 229 0.27 -7.13 -20.99
N GLU A 230 1.09 -7.88 -21.75
CA GLU A 230 0.70 -8.42 -23.06
C GLU A 230 -0.37 -9.50 -22.92
N TRP A 231 -0.28 -10.37 -21.90
CA TRP A 231 -1.32 -11.36 -21.60
C TRP A 231 -2.66 -10.68 -21.33
N LEU A 232 -2.66 -9.61 -20.52
CA LEU A 232 -3.84 -8.80 -20.26
C LEU A 232 -4.36 -8.12 -21.55
N ALA A 233 -3.47 -7.48 -22.31
CA ALA A 233 -3.85 -6.78 -23.54
C ALA A 233 -4.55 -7.68 -24.56
N GLN A 234 -4.27 -8.97 -24.58
CA GLN A 234 -4.93 -9.93 -25.49
C GLN A 234 -6.37 -10.24 -25.06
N ARG A 235 -6.75 -9.98 -23.81
CA ARG A 235 -8.01 -10.41 -23.19
C ARG A 235 -8.95 -9.26 -22.84
N ILE A 236 -8.40 -8.05 -22.79
CA ILE A 236 -9.14 -6.83 -22.47
C ILE A 236 -9.68 -6.18 -23.75
N HIS A 237 -10.87 -5.61 -23.69
CA HIS A 237 -11.48 -4.94 -24.83
C HIS A 237 -10.58 -3.79 -25.36
N LYS A 238 -10.56 -3.60 -26.68
CA LYS A 238 -9.65 -2.62 -27.35
C LYS A 238 -9.69 -1.21 -26.74
N ARG A 239 -10.85 -0.74 -26.30
CA ARG A 239 -11.00 0.59 -25.68
C ARG A 239 -10.28 0.74 -24.33
N HIS A 240 -9.99 -0.38 -23.65
CA HIS A 240 -9.36 -0.40 -22.32
C HIS A 240 -7.91 -0.93 -22.36
N ARG A 241 -7.45 -1.37 -23.52
CA ARG A 241 -6.11 -1.91 -23.70
C ARG A 241 -5.22 -0.95 -24.47
N PRO A 242 -4.11 -0.53 -23.91
CA PRO A 242 -3.09 0.18 -24.65
C PRO A 242 -2.23 -0.79 -25.47
N LYS A 243 -1.43 -0.23 -26.38
CA LYS A 243 -0.31 -0.94 -26.99
C LYS A 243 0.87 -0.93 -26.00
N VAL A 244 1.31 -2.11 -25.59
CA VAL A 244 2.47 -2.23 -24.67
C VAL A 244 3.76 -1.96 -25.45
N MET A 245 4.27 -0.73 -25.37
CA MET A 245 5.48 -0.29 -26.08
C MET A 245 6.72 -0.28 -25.19
N MET A 246 6.54 -0.24 -23.87
CA MET A 246 7.63 -0.16 -22.89
C MET A 246 8.38 -1.50 -22.78
N SER A 247 9.69 -1.42 -22.59
CA SER A 247 10.55 -2.54 -22.27
C SER A 247 10.34 -3.04 -20.83
N ASP A 248 10.77 -4.27 -20.53
CA ASP A 248 10.75 -4.79 -19.16
C ASP A 248 11.58 -3.92 -18.20
N HIS A 249 12.68 -3.35 -18.65
CA HIS A 249 13.51 -2.46 -17.85
C HIS A 249 12.80 -1.16 -17.48
N GLU A 250 12.15 -0.48 -18.44
CA GLU A 250 11.37 0.74 -18.17
C GLU A 250 10.21 0.47 -17.22
N LEU A 251 9.45 -0.62 -17.46
CA LEU A 251 8.35 -1.02 -16.59
C LEU A 251 8.83 -1.34 -15.18
N SER A 252 9.95 -2.04 -15.04
CA SER A 252 10.53 -2.35 -13.71
C SER A 252 10.92 -1.10 -12.96
N ARG A 253 11.49 -0.08 -13.60
CA ARG A 253 11.80 1.21 -12.96
C ARG A 253 10.53 1.92 -12.46
N ILE A 254 9.49 1.97 -13.29
CA ILE A 254 8.20 2.58 -12.93
C ILE A 254 7.56 1.86 -11.75
N MET A 255 7.53 0.53 -11.77
CA MET A 255 6.99 -0.28 -10.69
C MET A 255 7.68 0.02 -9.36
N LEU A 256 8.99 0.16 -9.36
CA LEU A 256 9.78 0.49 -8.18
C LEU A 256 9.66 1.97 -7.75
N GLY A 257 8.94 2.80 -8.49
CA GLY A 257 8.79 4.23 -8.22
C GLY A 257 10.03 5.05 -8.58
N LEU A 258 10.89 4.50 -9.43
CA LEU A 258 12.05 5.20 -9.98
C LEU A 258 11.56 6.00 -11.19
N THR A 259 11.75 7.33 -11.16
CA THR A 259 11.39 8.20 -12.29
C THR A 259 12.05 7.73 -13.58
N PRO A 260 11.36 7.82 -14.75
CA PRO A 260 12.04 7.68 -16.04
C PRO A 260 13.18 8.71 -16.11
N THR A 261 14.35 8.28 -16.51
CA THR A 261 15.46 9.16 -16.88
C THR A 261 15.14 9.89 -18.16
#